data_763e82dd96cc1a7c23a409f90b947cda
#
_entry.id   763e82dd96cc1a7c23a409f90b947cda
#
_cell.length_a   1.000
_cell.length_b   1.000
_cell.length_c   1.000
_cell.angle_alpha   90.00
_cell.angle_beta   90.00
_cell.angle_gamma   90.00
#
_symmetry.space_group_name_H-M   'P 1'
#
loop_
_entity.id
_entity.type
_entity.pdbx_description
1 polymer ?
#
loop_
_entity_poly.entity_id
_entity_poly.type
_entity_poly.pdbx_seq_one_letter_code
_entity_poly.pdbx_strand_id
1 'polypeptide(L)'
;SLDKAVELKSYVAPFTSLVAVLMPNSIEEVLEVYNALKPNAIQLHGFESLEFVKKLRDLKNNGKIDAHIIKVIHIPKDEEIDFKTLLNTAKDYEKYADAILVDT
;
A
#
# COMPACT_ATOMS: atom_id res chain seq x y z
N SER A 1 3.44 -5.10 16.60
CA SER A 1 2.69 -3.92 17.06
C SER A 1 3.27 -2.64 16.48
N LEU A 2 2.46 -1.61 16.45
CA LEU A 2 2.90 -0.31 15.94
C LEU A 2 4.03 0.28 16.81
N ASP A 3 3.96 0.10 18.12
CA ASP A 3 5.00 0.59 19.03
C ASP A 3 6.37 -0.03 18.74
N LYS A 4 6.39 -1.33 18.45
CA LYS A 4 7.64 -2.01 18.08
C LYS A 4 8.16 -1.57 16.73
N ALA A 5 7.26 -1.28 15.78
CA ALA A 5 7.63 -0.77 14.48
C ALA A 5 8.26 0.63 14.60
N VAL A 6 7.69 1.48 15.44
CA VAL A 6 8.24 2.82 15.72
C VAL A 6 9.63 2.70 16.36
N GLU A 7 9.80 1.79 17.32
CA GLU A 7 11.10 1.53 17.95
C GLU A 7 12.12 1.05 16.91
N LEU A 8 11.73 0.08 16.06
CA LEU A 8 12.62 -0.44 15.01
C LEU A 8 13.08 0.67 14.08
N LYS A 9 12.17 1.57 13.71
CA LYS A 9 12.50 2.67 12.81
C LYS A 9 13.66 3.52 13.34
N SER A 10 13.75 3.70 14.66
CA SER A 10 14.80 4.52 15.27
C SER A 10 16.21 3.96 15.01
N TYR A 11 16.32 2.68 14.66
CA TYR A 11 17.60 2.03 14.33
C TYR A 11 17.86 1.96 12.84
N VAL A 12 16.93 2.41 11.99
CA VAL A 12 17.11 2.37 10.54
C VAL A 12 17.94 3.57 10.09
N ALA A 13 18.89 3.31 9.20
CA ALA A 13 19.76 4.38 8.68
C ALA A 13 18.95 5.47 7.96
N PRO A 14 19.38 6.75 8.04
CA PRO A 14 18.62 7.88 7.49
C PRO A 14 18.31 7.78 6.00
N PHE A 15 19.14 7.10 5.23
CA PHE A 15 18.95 6.98 3.77
C PHE A 15 18.33 5.64 3.36
N THR A 16 17.93 4.82 4.32
CA THR A 16 17.22 3.57 4.04
C THR A 16 15.73 3.86 3.85
N SER A 17 15.17 3.35 2.77
CA SER A 17 13.71 3.46 2.54
C SER A 17 12.95 2.53 3.46
N LEU A 18 11.90 3.04 4.08
CA LEU A 18 11.02 2.28 4.95
C LEU A 18 9.70 2.04 4.24
N VAL A 19 9.31 0.77 4.13
CA VAL A 19 8.02 0.39 3.55
C VAL A 19 7.15 -0.22 4.64
N ALA A 20 5.96 0.33 4.82
CA ALA A 20 4.97 -0.23 5.74
C ALA A 20 4.03 -1.15 4.96
N VAL A 21 4.02 -2.44 5.29
CA VAL A 21 3.13 -3.41 4.66
C VAL A 21 1.89 -3.56 5.53
N LEU A 22 0.73 -3.24 4.97
CA LEU A 22 -0.52 -3.18 5.71
C LEU A 22 -1.62 -4.01 5.03
N MET A 23 -2.54 -4.50 5.84
CA MET A 23 -3.85 -5.01 5.40
C MET A 23 -4.91 -4.23 6.17
N PRO A 24 -5.10 -2.93 5.85
CA PRO A 24 -5.93 -2.06 6.67
C PRO A 24 -7.43 -2.34 6.48
N ASN A 25 -8.19 -2.15 7.56
CA ASN A 25 -9.65 -2.21 7.51
C ASN A 25 -10.27 -0.84 7.25
N SER A 26 -9.51 0.23 7.43
CA SER A 26 -10.02 1.59 7.28
C SER A 26 -8.91 2.56 6.89
N ILE A 27 -9.33 3.70 6.35
CA ILE A 27 -8.40 4.80 6.03
C ILE A 27 -7.76 5.33 7.32
N GLU A 28 -8.50 5.36 8.41
CA GLU A 28 -8.01 5.83 9.72
C GLU A 28 -6.83 4.98 10.20
N GLU A 29 -6.86 3.66 9.99
CA GLU A 29 -5.73 2.78 10.30
C GLU A 29 -4.48 3.16 9.50
N VAL A 30 -4.65 3.45 8.21
CA VAL A 30 -3.53 3.86 7.37
C VAL A 30 -2.93 5.17 7.88
N LEU A 31 -3.77 6.13 8.23
CA LEU A 31 -3.31 7.42 8.75
C LEU A 31 -2.59 7.27 10.08
N GLU A 32 -3.09 6.40 10.96
CA GLU A 32 -2.44 6.12 12.25
C GLU A 32 -1.02 5.58 12.04
N VAL A 33 -0.87 4.59 11.17
CA VAL A 33 0.44 4.01 10.85
C VAL A 33 1.33 5.05 10.18
N TYR A 34 0.79 5.78 9.21
CA TYR A 34 1.56 6.81 8.51
C TYR A 34 2.07 7.87 9.47
N ASN A 35 1.22 8.39 10.34
CA ASN A 35 1.61 9.45 11.27
C ASN A 35 2.63 8.97 12.29
N ALA A 36 2.57 7.70 12.68
CA ALA A 36 3.53 7.12 13.64
C ALA A 36 4.89 6.81 13.00
N LEU A 37 4.89 6.25 11.78
CA LEU A 37 6.10 5.75 11.14
C LEU A 37 6.69 6.68 10.09
N LYS A 38 5.87 7.51 9.46
CA LYS A 38 6.28 8.34 8.31
C LYS A 38 7.07 7.51 7.28
N PRO A 39 6.52 6.39 6.79
CA PRO A 39 7.23 5.54 5.85
C PRO A 39 7.39 6.21 4.49
N ASN A 40 8.35 5.74 3.72
CA ASN A 40 8.55 6.18 2.34
C ASN A 40 7.49 5.63 1.40
N ALA A 41 6.96 4.44 1.72
CA ALA A 41 5.91 3.80 0.95
C ALA A 41 4.96 3.03 1.85
N ILE A 42 3.71 2.94 1.43
CA ILE A 42 2.68 2.12 2.05
C ILE A 42 2.32 1.04 1.04
N GLN A 43 2.49 -0.22 1.43
CA GLN A 43 2.17 -1.36 0.60
C GLN A 43 0.87 -2.00 1.09
N LEU A 44 -0.17 -1.91 0.27
CA LEU A 44 -1.48 -2.49 0.56
C LEU A 44 -1.48 -3.93 0.12
N HIS A 45 -1.41 -4.84 1.09
CA HIS A 45 -1.18 -6.27 0.86
C HIS A 45 -2.44 -7.12 0.92
N GLY A 46 -3.58 -6.53 1.23
CA GLY A 46 -4.86 -7.24 1.33
C GLY A 46 -5.68 -7.16 0.06
N PHE A 47 -6.99 -7.20 0.24
CA PHE A 47 -7.95 -7.10 -0.86
C PHE A 47 -8.65 -5.74 -0.85
N GLU A 48 -7.87 -4.69 -0.64
CA GLU A 48 -8.40 -3.33 -0.63
C GLU A 48 -9.08 -3.01 -1.95
N SER A 49 -10.27 -2.42 -1.87
CA SER A 49 -11.06 -2.07 -3.05
C SER A 49 -10.42 -0.91 -3.82
N LEU A 50 -10.82 -0.77 -5.08
CA LEU A 50 -10.41 0.35 -5.89
C LEU A 50 -10.81 1.69 -5.25
N GLU A 51 -12.00 1.74 -4.64
CA GLU A 51 -12.50 2.91 -3.93
C GLU A 51 -11.60 3.29 -2.74
N PHE A 52 -11.12 2.29 -2.01
CA PHE A 52 -10.20 2.50 -0.89
C PHE A 52 -8.88 3.13 -1.37
N VAL A 53 -8.31 2.59 -2.42
CA VAL A 53 -7.04 3.10 -2.97
C VAL A 53 -7.22 4.51 -3.53
N LYS A 54 -8.37 4.78 -4.15
CA LYS A 54 -8.71 6.11 -4.63
C LYS A 54 -8.76 7.14 -3.50
N LYS A 55 -9.39 6.78 -2.38
CA LYS A 55 -9.42 7.66 -1.18
C LYS A 55 -8.03 7.95 -0.65
N LEU A 56 -7.18 6.93 -0.63
CA LEU A 56 -5.81 7.10 -0.19
C LEU A 56 -5.03 8.03 -1.14
N ARG A 57 -5.26 7.89 -2.44
CA ARG A 57 -4.67 8.78 -3.45
C ARG A 57 -5.12 10.22 -3.26
N ASP A 58 -6.40 10.44 -2.96
CA ASP A 58 -6.92 11.78 -2.71
C ASP A 58 -6.22 12.41 -1.49
N LEU A 59 -5.99 11.63 -0.44
CA LEU A 59 -5.25 12.11 0.73
C LEU A 59 -3.83 12.50 0.37
N LYS A 60 -3.17 11.73 -0.48
CA LYS A 60 -1.82 12.05 -0.96
C LYS A 60 -1.84 13.35 -1.78
N ASN A 61 -2.80 13.49 -2.67
CA ASN A 61 -2.92 14.70 -3.50
C ASN A 61 -3.20 15.95 -2.66
N ASN A 62 -3.85 15.78 -1.51
CA ASN A 62 -4.13 16.88 -0.59
C ASN A 62 -3.02 17.12 0.45
N GLY A 63 -1.90 16.42 0.33
CA GLY A 63 -0.76 16.61 1.22
C GLY A 63 -0.88 15.95 2.59
N LYS A 64 -1.90 15.13 2.81
CA LYS A 64 -2.09 14.43 4.09
C LYS A 64 -1.13 13.27 4.26
N ILE A 65 -0.70 12.69 3.16
CA ILE A 65 0.24 11.57 3.10
C ILE A 65 1.32 11.91 2.08
N ASP A 66 2.58 11.72 2.47
CA ASP A 66 3.71 11.89 1.57
C ASP A 66 4.47 10.56 1.47
N ALA A 67 3.77 9.52 1.02
CA ALA A 67 4.33 8.20 0.83
C ALA A 67 3.88 7.66 -0.52
N HIS A 68 4.73 6.84 -1.13
CA HIS A 68 4.32 6.11 -2.33
C HIS A 68 3.27 5.05 -1.96
N ILE A 69 2.30 4.88 -2.81
CA ILE A 69 1.23 3.89 -2.64
C ILE A 69 1.54 2.70 -3.53
N ILE A 70 1.75 1.53 -2.93
CA ILE A 70 1.99 0.28 -3.63
C ILE A 70 0.78 -0.62 -3.43
N LYS A 71 0.17 -1.08 -4.52
CA LYS A 71 -0.94 -2.03 -4.43
C LYS A 71 -0.46 -3.41 -4.83
N VAL A 72 -0.65 -4.38 -3.94
CA VAL A 72 -0.31 -5.77 -4.21
C VAL A 72 -1.49 -6.46 -4.88
N ILE A 73 -1.22 -7.14 -5.98
CA ILE A 73 -2.19 -7.98 -6.68
C ILE A 73 -1.75 -9.42 -6.48
N HIS A 74 -2.63 -10.21 -5.86
CA HIS A 74 -2.39 -11.62 -5.60
C HIS A 74 -2.85 -12.46 -6.79
N ILE A 75 -1.97 -13.35 -7.26
CA ILE A 75 -2.32 -14.30 -8.31
C ILE A 75 -2.58 -15.65 -7.64
N PRO A 76 -3.81 -16.18 -7.70
CA PRO A 76 -4.12 -17.48 -7.14
C PRO A 76 -3.33 -18.58 -7.84
N LYS A 77 -2.79 -19.54 -7.06
CA LYS A 77 -1.93 -20.61 -7.58
C LYS A 77 -2.71 -21.72 -8.29
N ASP A 78 -3.95 -21.94 -7.87
CA ASP A 78 -4.74 -23.11 -8.26
C ASP A 78 -5.88 -22.79 -9.22
N GLU A 79 -6.01 -21.55 -9.66
CA GLU A 79 -7.04 -21.13 -10.58
C GLU A 79 -6.44 -20.67 -11.90
N GLU A 80 -7.06 -21.07 -13.00
CA GLU A 80 -6.75 -20.48 -14.28
C GLU A 80 -7.23 -19.04 -14.25
N ILE A 81 -6.27 -18.12 -14.31
CA ILE A 81 -6.61 -16.71 -14.39
C ILE A 81 -6.50 -16.28 -15.83
N ASP A 82 -7.57 -15.68 -16.33
CA ASP A 82 -7.54 -14.99 -17.58
C ASP A 82 -6.57 -13.79 -17.46
N PHE A 83 -5.52 -13.83 -18.26
CA PHE A 83 -4.52 -12.75 -18.28
C PHE A 83 -5.15 -11.39 -18.56
N LYS A 84 -6.16 -11.34 -19.40
CA LYS A 84 -6.85 -10.09 -19.73
C LYS A 84 -7.55 -9.50 -18.51
N THR A 85 -8.21 -10.33 -17.71
CA THR A 85 -8.86 -9.90 -16.47
C THR A 85 -7.83 -9.36 -15.48
N LEU A 86 -6.72 -10.07 -15.32
CA LEU A 86 -5.64 -9.65 -14.44
C LEU A 86 -5.04 -8.31 -14.88
N LEU A 87 -4.82 -8.16 -16.18
CA LEU A 87 -4.29 -6.93 -16.75
C LEU A 87 -5.25 -5.75 -16.53
N ASN A 88 -6.55 -5.96 -16.72
CA ASN A 88 -7.55 -4.93 -16.49
C ASN A 88 -7.59 -4.51 -15.02
N THR A 89 -7.49 -5.46 -14.10
CA THR A 89 -7.43 -5.18 -12.67
C THR A 89 -6.20 -4.33 -12.35
N ALA A 90 -5.05 -4.71 -12.85
CA ALA A 90 -3.81 -3.96 -12.63
C ALA A 90 -3.93 -2.53 -13.17
N LYS A 91 -4.51 -2.36 -14.35
CA LYS A 91 -4.70 -1.04 -14.95
C LYS A 91 -5.65 -0.16 -14.15
N ASP A 92 -6.69 -0.75 -13.56
CA ASP A 92 -7.61 0.00 -12.70
C ASP A 92 -6.90 0.56 -11.48
N TYR A 93 -6.12 -0.27 -10.79
CA TYR A 93 -5.36 0.17 -9.61
C TYR A 93 -4.22 1.12 -9.97
N GLU A 94 -3.62 0.97 -11.13
CA GLU A 94 -2.55 1.86 -11.60
C GLU A 94 -2.98 3.33 -11.65
N LYS A 95 -4.27 3.60 -11.82
CA LYS A 95 -4.79 4.96 -11.82
C LYS A 95 -4.55 5.68 -10.50
N TYR A 96 -4.49 4.94 -9.39
CA TYR A 96 -4.42 5.52 -8.05
C TYR A 96 -3.16 5.14 -7.28
N ALA A 97 -2.52 4.05 -7.62
CA ALA A 97 -1.28 3.59 -6.99
C ALA A 97 -0.06 4.07 -7.76
N ASP A 98 1.05 4.26 -7.05
CA ASP A 98 2.33 4.62 -7.68
C ASP A 98 3.04 3.39 -8.24
N ALA A 99 2.78 2.22 -7.68
CA ALA A 99 3.36 0.95 -8.14
C ALA A 99 2.39 -0.19 -7.91
N ILE A 100 2.51 -1.20 -8.76
CA ILE A 100 1.78 -2.45 -8.64
C ILE A 100 2.81 -3.55 -8.35
N LEU A 101 2.58 -4.30 -7.28
CA LEU A 101 3.41 -5.44 -6.92
C LEU A 101 2.60 -6.71 -7.17
N VAL A 102 3.16 -7.64 -7.92
CA VAL A 102 2.49 -8.91 -8.22
C VAL A 102 3.04 -9.98 -7.29
N ASP A 103 2.15 -10.58 -6.51
CA ASP A 103 2.49 -11.64 -5.57
C ASP A 103 1.95 -12.97 -6.10
N THR A 104 2.88 -13.88 -6.41
CA THR A 104 2.55 -15.18 -7.01
C THR A 104 2.52 -16.34 -5.98
#